data_1911dcdcf2083e86daab70f2718b5b75
#
_entry.id   1911dcdcf2083e86daab70f2718b5b75
#
_cell.length_a   1.000
_cell.length_b   1.000
_cell.length_c   1.000
_cell.angle_alpha   90.00
_cell.angle_beta   90.00
_cell.angle_gamma   90.00
#
_symmetry.space_group_name_H-M   'P 1'
#
loop_
_entity.id
_entity.type
_entity.pdbx_description
1 polymer ?
#
loop_
_entity_poly.entity_id
_entity_poly.type
_entity_poly.pdbx_seq_one_letter_code
_entity_poly.pdbx_strand_id
1 'polypeptide(L)'
;MRQLLKQAQEMQRQLVEAQAELAGAEVRGTAGGGLVTATVTGTGELTSLDIDPSVVDPEDVETLADLIVAAVRNAAAEARRLSEQKMGPIAGGLPGLDL
;
A
#
# COMPACT_ATOMS: atom_id res chain seq x y z
N MET A 1 -19.36 22.88 -22.18
CA MET A 1 -19.32 23.12 -20.72
C MET A 1 -19.87 21.93 -19.93
N ARG A 2 -21.06 21.41 -20.27
CA ARG A 2 -21.65 20.28 -19.56
C ARG A 2 -20.81 19.02 -19.64
N GLN A 3 -20.16 18.76 -20.77
CA GLN A 3 -19.32 17.58 -20.95
C GLN A 3 -18.07 17.63 -20.06
N LEU A 4 -17.48 18.82 -19.93
CA LEU A 4 -16.32 19.00 -19.05
C LEU A 4 -16.67 18.77 -17.58
N LEU A 5 -17.84 19.24 -17.17
CA LEU A 5 -18.31 19.01 -15.79
C LEU A 5 -18.56 17.53 -15.54
N LYS A 6 -19.17 16.83 -16.50
CA LYS A 6 -19.39 15.39 -16.39
C LYS A 6 -18.07 14.62 -16.28
N GLN A 7 -17.08 15.00 -17.10
CA GLN A 7 -15.78 14.36 -17.07
C GLN A 7 -15.07 14.58 -15.74
N ALA A 8 -15.15 15.79 -15.19
CA ALA A 8 -14.57 16.11 -13.91
C ALA A 8 -15.24 15.34 -12.78
N GLN A 9 -16.56 15.23 -12.80
CA GLN A 9 -17.32 14.47 -11.81
C GLN A 9 -17.01 12.99 -11.89
N GLU A 10 -16.93 12.44 -13.10
CA GLU A 10 -16.61 11.04 -13.31
C GLU A 10 -15.19 10.72 -12.80
N MET A 11 -14.24 11.59 -13.08
CA MET A 11 -12.87 11.43 -12.62
C MET A 11 -12.79 11.46 -11.09
N GLN A 12 -13.50 12.40 -10.47
CA GLN A 12 -13.57 12.49 -9.03
C GLN A 12 -14.18 11.23 -8.42
N ARG A 13 -15.24 10.71 -9.04
CA ARG A 13 -15.86 9.47 -8.60
C ARG A 13 -14.89 8.30 -8.67
N GLN A 14 -14.13 8.19 -9.77
CA GLN A 14 -13.12 7.15 -9.94
C GLN A 14 -12.01 7.26 -8.88
N LEU A 15 -11.58 8.48 -8.56
CA LEU A 15 -10.58 8.70 -7.52
C LEU A 15 -11.09 8.26 -6.15
N VAL A 16 -12.31 8.62 -5.82
CA VAL A 16 -12.93 8.23 -4.54
C VAL A 16 -13.07 6.71 -4.46
N GLU A 17 -13.52 6.07 -5.54
CA GLU A 17 -13.64 4.62 -5.59
C GLU A 17 -12.29 3.93 -5.45
N ALA A 18 -11.27 4.43 -6.15
CA ALA A 18 -9.93 3.88 -6.06
C ALA A 18 -9.36 4.01 -4.65
N GLN A 19 -9.56 5.16 -4.02
CA GLN A 19 -9.12 5.39 -2.63
C GLN A 19 -9.84 4.44 -1.66
N ALA A 20 -11.14 4.23 -1.84
CA ALA A 20 -11.90 3.32 -1.00
C ALA A 20 -11.42 1.87 -1.17
N GLU A 21 -11.14 1.45 -2.40
CA GLU A 21 -10.60 0.12 -2.67
C GLU A 21 -9.23 -0.06 -2.01
N LEU A 22 -8.35 0.94 -2.12
CA LEU A 22 -7.03 0.90 -1.51
C LEU A 22 -7.13 0.83 0.02
N ALA A 23 -8.03 1.61 0.61
CA ALA A 23 -8.22 1.62 2.06
C ALA A 23 -8.69 0.26 2.58
N GLY A 24 -9.44 -0.49 1.79
CA GLY A 24 -9.91 -1.82 2.13
C GLY A 24 -9.00 -2.97 1.70
N ALA A 25 -7.94 -2.69 0.95
CA ALA A 25 -7.03 -3.72 0.48
C ALA A 25 -6.05 -4.13 1.58
N GLU A 26 -5.70 -5.41 1.60
CA GLU A 26 -4.66 -5.93 2.49
C GLU A 26 -3.43 -6.26 1.66
N VAL A 27 -2.31 -5.68 2.05
CA VAL A 27 -1.02 -5.87 1.38
C VAL A 27 -0.02 -6.36 2.39
N ARG A 28 0.70 -7.43 2.05
CA ARG A 28 1.66 -8.07 2.96
C ARG A 28 3.08 -7.90 2.49
N GLY A 29 3.96 -7.73 3.45
CA GLY A 29 5.40 -7.77 3.24
C GLY A 29 6.04 -8.66 4.29
N THR A 30 7.07 -9.38 3.89
CA THR A 30 7.73 -10.34 4.79
C THR A 30 9.21 -10.02 4.94
N ALA A 31 9.80 -10.55 5.98
CA ALA A 31 11.24 -10.52 6.21
C ALA A 31 11.67 -11.78 6.95
N GLY A 32 12.97 -12.10 6.88
CA GLY A 32 13.51 -13.27 7.54
C GLY A 32 12.96 -14.59 7.01
N GLY A 33 12.71 -14.67 5.69
CA GLY A 33 12.18 -15.89 5.09
C GLY A 33 10.72 -16.16 5.47
N GLY A 34 9.96 -15.11 5.78
CA GLY A 34 8.55 -15.25 6.15
C GLY A 34 8.30 -15.35 7.65
N LEU A 35 9.35 -15.23 8.46
CA LEU A 35 9.21 -15.31 9.92
C LEU A 35 8.55 -14.06 10.51
N VAL A 36 8.64 -12.93 9.83
CA VAL A 36 7.93 -11.70 10.18
C VAL A 36 7.11 -11.26 8.99
N THR A 37 5.82 -11.03 9.19
CA THR A 37 4.91 -10.56 8.15
C THR A 37 4.19 -9.31 8.66
N ALA A 38 4.29 -8.24 7.89
CA ALA A 38 3.54 -7.01 8.12
C ALA A 38 2.36 -6.95 7.16
N THR A 39 1.21 -6.51 7.65
CA THR A 39 0.03 -6.27 6.82
C THR A 39 -0.29 -4.78 6.87
N VAL A 40 -0.36 -4.16 5.70
CA VAL A 40 -0.75 -2.74 5.57
C VAL A 40 -1.95 -2.64 4.64
N THR A 41 -2.67 -1.53 4.74
CA THR A 41 -3.70 -1.21 3.74
C THR A 41 -3.04 -0.74 2.45
N GLY A 42 -3.82 -0.67 1.37
CA GLY A 42 -3.32 -0.11 0.11
C GLY A 42 -2.93 1.36 0.21
N THR A 43 -3.38 2.05 1.26
CA THR A 43 -2.98 3.44 1.55
C THR A 43 -1.74 3.52 2.45
N GLY A 44 -1.19 2.37 2.86
CA GLY A 44 0.06 2.31 3.62
C GLY A 44 -0.10 2.27 5.13
N GLU A 45 -1.30 2.06 5.65
CA GLU A 45 -1.53 1.99 7.09
C GLU A 45 -1.25 0.58 7.60
N LEU A 46 -0.38 0.46 8.59
CA LEU A 46 -0.06 -0.83 9.21
C LEU A 46 -1.23 -1.28 10.09
N THR A 47 -1.75 -2.48 9.80
CA THR A 47 -2.89 -3.05 10.52
C THR A 47 -2.55 -4.26 11.35
N SER A 48 -1.53 -5.02 10.99
CA SER A 48 -1.12 -6.17 11.80
C SER A 48 0.33 -6.55 11.56
N LEU A 49 0.87 -7.27 12.53
CA LEU A 49 2.21 -7.84 12.48
C LEU A 49 2.16 -9.25 13.00
N ASP A 50 2.64 -10.20 12.20
CA ASP A 50 2.77 -11.59 12.57
C ASP A 50 4.25 -11.90 12.77
N ILE A 51 4.60 -12.31 13.98
CA ILE A 51 5.98 -12.59 14.34
C ILE A 51 6.07 -14.04 14.80
N ASP A 52 6.91 -14.83 14.12
CA ASP A 52 7.16 -16.19 14.53
C ASP A 52 7.95 -16.17 15.83
N PRO A 53 7.53 -16.96 16.85
CA PRO A 53 8.24 -16.97 18.14
C PRO A 53 9.72 -17.31 18.04
N SER A 54 10.13 -18.03 17.00
CA SER A 54 11.54 -18.43 16.84
C SER A 54 12.48 -17.25 16.65
N VAL A 55 11.99 -16.09 16.21
CA VAL A 55 12.82 -14.89 16.04
C VAL A 55 12.79 -13.97 17.25
N VAL A 56 12.05 -14.34 18.29
CA VAL A 56 11.96 -13.54 19.51
C VAL A 56 13.02 -14.02 20.49
N ASP A 57 14.13 -13.28 20.57
CA ASP A 57 15.22 -13.55 21.47
C ASP A 57 15.43 -12.31 22.33
N PRO A 58 15.16 -12.41 23.64
CA PRO A 58 15.33 -11.27 24.55
C PRO A 58 16.76 -10.73 24.59
N GLU A 59 17.75 -11.55 24.21
CA GLU A 59 19.14 -11.13 24.18
C GLU A 59 19.56 -10.50 22.85
N ASP A 60 18.68 -10.55 21.84
CA ASP A 60 18.96 -9.99 20.53
C ASP A 60 17.72 -9.28 19.98
N VAL A 61 17.31 -8.23 20.66
CA VAL A 61 16.15 -7.44 20.28
C VAL A 61 16.40 -6.68 18.97
N GLU A 62 17.65 -6.34 18.66
CA GLU A 62 18.00 -5.60 17.45
C GLU A 62 17.66 -6.36 16.18
N THR A 63 17.94 -7.66 16.15
CA THR A 63 17.61 -8.48 14.98
C THR A 63 16.09 -8.50 14.76
N LEU A 64 15.31 -8.64 15.83
CA LEU A 64 13.85 -8.60 15.71
C LEU A 64 13.38 -7.25 15.18
N ALA A 65 13.91 -6.16 15.72
CA ALA A 65 13.56 -4.81 15.26
C ALA A 65 13.86 -4.62 13.78
N ASP A 66 15.03 -5.08 13.34
CA ASP A 66 15.43 -4.98 11.93
C ASP A 66 14.50 -5.78 11.02
N LEU A 67 14.09 -6.98 11.45
CA LEU A 67 13.14 -7.79 10.68
C LEU A 67 11.78 -7.13 10.58
N ILE A 68 11.31 -6.52 11.65
CA ILE A 68 10.04 -5.79 11.65
C ILE A 68 10.10 -4.62 10.68
N VAL A 69 11.16 -3.82 10.75
CA VAL A 69 11.34 -2.68 9.84
C VAL A 69 11.38 -3.14 8.39
N ALA A 70 12.11 -4.22 8.10
CA ALA A 70 12.20 -4.76 6.75
C ALA A 70 10.84 -5.25 6.25
N ALA A 71 10.09 -5.97 7.06
CA ALA A 71 8.75 -6.45 6.69
C ALA A 71 7.80 -5.28 6.41
N VAL A 72 7.81 -4.26 7.26
CA VAL A 72 6.96 -3.07 7.08
C VAL A 72 7.34 -2.33 5.80
N ARG A 73 8.63 -2.15 5.54
CA ARG A 73 9.10 -1.51 4.32
C ARG A 73 8.69 -2.27 3.07
N ASN A 74 8.79 -3.60 3.11
CA ASN A 74 8.39 -4.45 1.99
C ASN A 74 6.88 -4.33 1.75
N ALA A 75 6.08 -4.34 2.81
CA ALA A 75 4.64 -4.15 2.70
C ALA A 75 4.30 -2.77 2.15
N ALA A 76 4.96 -1.73 2.63
CA ALA A 76 4.74 -0.36 2.16
C ALA A 76 5.08 -0.21 0.68
N ALA A 77 6.15 -0.86 0.22
CA ALA A 77 6.54 -0.84 -1.20
C ALA A 77 5.47 -1.53 -2.06
N GLU A 78 4.94 -2.66 -1.62
CA GLU A 78 3.87 -3.34 -2.33
C GLU A 78 2.56 -2.52 -2.34
N ALA A 79 2.25 -1.84 -1.22
CA ALA A 79 1.10 -0.95 -1.17
C ALA A 79 1.24 0.20 -2.16
N ARG A 80 2.44 0.74 -2.30
CA ARG A 80 2.74 1.79 -3.26
C ARG A 80 2.55 1.32 -4.69
N ARG A 81 3.00 0.10 -5.01
CA ARG A 81 2.80 -0.50 -6.32
C ARG A 81 1.32 -0.69 -6.62
N LEU A 82 0.55 -1.18 -5.65
CA LEU A 82 -0.89 -1.33 -5.81
C LEU A 82 -1.56 0.02 -6.05
N SER A 83 -1.16 1.04 -5.30
CA SER A 83 -1.69 2.40 -5.46
C SER A 83 -1.40 2.93 -6.87
N GLU A 84 -0.18 2.75 -7.37
CA GLU A 84 0.19 3.17 -8.72
C GLU A 84 -0.63 2.43 -9.77
N GLN A 85 -0.89 1.14 -9.59
CA GLN A 85 -1.72 0.37 -10.50
C GLN A 85 -3.16 0.87 -10.54
N LYS A 86 -3.72 1.23 -9.38
CA LYS A 86 -5.11 1.70 -9.27
C LYS A 86 -5.26 3.14 -9.74
N MET A 87 -4.30 3.99 -9.46
CA MET A 87 -4.39 5.43 -9.74
C MET A 87 -3.79 5.80 -11.09
N GLY A 88 -2.86 4.98 -11.62
CA GLY A 88 -2.21 5.24 -12.89
C GLY A 88 -3.16 5.43 -14.06
N PRO A 89 -4.14 4.54 -14.28
CA PRO A 89 -5.10 4.71 -15.37
C PRO A 89 -5.92 6.01 -15.25
N ILE A 90 -6.24 6.42 -14.04
CA ILE A 90 -6.98 7.66 -13.78
C ILE A 90 -6.11 8.86 -14.12
N ALA A 91 -4.86 8.86 -13.65
CA ALA A 91 -3.91 9.93 -13.92
C ALA A 91 -3.57 10.01 -15.41
N GLY A 92 -3.40 8.85 -16.07
CA GLY A 92 -3.11 8.80 -17.51
C GLY A 92 -4.24 9.26 -18.40
N GLY A 93 -5.48 9.29 -17.88
CA GLY A 93 -6.64 9.77 -18.61
C GLY A 93 -6.85 11.29 -18.53
N LEU A 94 -6.00 12.00 -17.78
CA LEU A 94 -6.14 13.45 -17.62
C LEU A 94 -5.54 14.18 -18.83
N PRO A 95 -6.34 15.01 -19.52
CA PRO A 95 -5.81 15.81 -20.62
C PRO A 95 -4.75 16.79 -20.11
N GLY A 96 -3.64 16.90 -20.83
CA GLY A 96 -2.59 17.85 -20.51
C GLY A 96 -1.54 17.35 -19.54
N LEU A 97 -1.63 16.10 -19.09
CA LEU A 97 -0.59 15.48 -18.28
C LEU A 97 0.44 14.70 -19.10
N ASP A 98 0.25 14.64 -20.42
CA ASP A 98 1.19 14.02 -21.35
C ASP A 98 2.28 14.99 -21.74
N LEU A 99 3.12 15.32 -20.78
CA LEU A 99 4.22 16.25 -21.07
C LEU A 99 5.57 15.55 -21.00
#